data_27fad8f606de8eec29b9a67701768c0c
#
_entry.id   27fad8f606de8eec29b9a67701768c0c
#
_cell.length_a   1.000
_cell.length_b   1.000
_cell.length_c   1.000
_cell.angle_alpha   90.00
_cell.angle_beta   90.00
_cell.angle_gamma   90.00
#
_symmetry.space_group_name_H-M   'P 1'
#
loop_
_entity.id
_entity.type
_entity.pdbx_description
1 polymer ?
#
loop_
_entity_poly.entity_id
_entity_poly.type
_entity_poly.pdbx_seq_one_letter_code
_entity_poly.pdbx_strand_id
1 'polypeptide(L)'
;MGLGSMGGPLAARLLYRNRVFGTNRTRSKAVALIDKGLIWRDTPREVAAAADVVFSMVADDAALAAVTSGPDGILAGLQPGALYVDMSTVSPGASRELSRVVRSAGATMVDAPASGGVLAAETGTLAIMVGGTEAGYRAAEALLLRLGSTVTHVGGNGQGLVLDLALNISTAAQMLAFHEGITLAAHGGIDPTVTAPR
;
A
#
# COMPACT_ATOMS: atom_id res chain seq x y z
N MET A 1 8.16 3.78 -2.74
CA MET A 1 8.42 3.14 -4.06
C MET A 1 7.13 2.64 -4.65
N GLY A 2 7.08 2.49 -6.01
CA GLY A 2 5.82 2.15 -6.67
C GLY A 2 4.88 3.35 -6.79
N LEU A 3 5.21 4.29 -7.67
CA LEU A 3 4.47 5.55 -7.91
C LEU A 3 3.42 5.38 -9.01
N GLY A 4 2.65 4.29 -8.93
CA GLY A 4 1.51 4.01 -9.81
C GLY A 4 0.24 4.74 -9.37
N SER A 5 -0.94 4.20 -9.81
CA SER A 5 -2.26 4.79 -9.54
C SER A 5 -2.56 4.98 -8.05
N MET A 6 -2.11 4.05 -7.20
CA MET A 6 -2.26 4.17 -5.74
C MET A 6 -1.08 4.90 -5.10
N GLY A 7 0.16 4.45 -5.37
CA GLY A 7 1.34 4.99 -4.71
C GLY A 7 1.68 6.44 -5.07
N GLY A 8 1.28 6.90 -6.25
CA GLY A 8 1.43 8.31 -6.65
C GLY A 8 0.68 9.28 -5.74
N PRO A 9 -0.65 9.14 -5.56
CA PRO A 9 -1.42 9.90 -4.58
C PRO A 9 -0.87 9.83 -3.16
N LEU A 10 -0.48 8.63 -2.69
CA LEU A 10 0.11 8.47 -1.35
C LEU A 10 1.41 9.30 -1.21
N ALA A 11 2.30 9.24 -2.20
CA ALA A 11 3.53 10.03 -2.20
C ALA A 11 3.24 11.54 -2.22
N ALA A 12 2.25 11.99 -3.00
CA ALA A 12 1.85 13.39 -3.05
C ALA A 12 1.37 13.91 -1.68
N ARG A 13 0.63 13.10 -0.92
CA ARG A 13 0.20 13.45 0.42
C ARG A 13 1.36 13.52 1.42
N LEU A 14 2.31 12.61 1.30
CA LEU A 14 3.51 12.61 2.16
C LEU A 14 4.41 13.83 1.89
N LEU A 15 4.46 14.33 0.65
CA LEU A 15 5.24 15.52 0.27
C LEU A 15 4.84 16.78 1.06
N TYR A 16 3.60 16.89 1.50
CA TYR A 16 3.10 18.11 2.14
C TYR A 16 3.90 18.53 3.39
N ARG A 17 4.50 17.58 4.12
CA ARG A 17 5.24 17.87 5.37
C ARG A 17 6.53 17.04 5.52
N ASN A 18 6.98 16.38 4.47
CA ASN A 18 8.17 15.54 4.55
C ASN A 18 9.06 15.76 3.33
N ARG A 19 10.35 15.48 3.51
CA ARG A 19 11.23 15.22 2.37
C ARG A 19 10.92 13.81 1.87
N VAL A 20 10.50 13.67 0.63
CA VAL A 20 10.12 12.38 0.05
C VAL A 20 11.11 12.03 -1.05
N PHE A 21 11.79 10.92 -0.88
CA PHE A 21 12.60 10.30 -1.91
C PHE A 21 11.75 9.26 -2.64
N GLY A 22 11.92 9.12 -3.93
CA GLY A 22 11.10 8.18 -4.69
C GLY A 22 11.80 7.57 -5.88
N THR A 23 11.40 6.33 -6.17
CA THR A 23 11.77 5.62 -7.41
C THR A 23 10.56 4.86 -7.94
N ASN A 24 10.56 4.61 -9.23
CA ASN A 24 9.52 3.83 -9.91
C ASN A 24 10.10 3.17 -11.16
N ARG A 25 9.63 1.97 -11.50
CA ARG A 25 10.05 1.25 -12.71
C ARG A 25 9.98 2.12 -13.98
N THR A 26 8.97 2.98 -14.06
CA THR A 26 8.77 3.91 -15.18
C THR A 26 8.89 5.34 -14.65
N ARG A 27 10.03 5.98 -14.89
CA ARG A 27 10.35 7.33 -14.38
C ARG A 27 9.34 8.40 -14.84
N SER A 28 8.81 8.29 -16.06
CA SER A 28 7.83 9.25 -16.58
C SER A 28 6.55 9.36 -15.74
N LYS A 29 6.16 8.30 -15.00
CA LYS A 29 5.03 8.34 -14.07
C LYS A 29 5.30 9.17 -12.81
N ALA A 30 6.56 9.50 -12.53
CA ALA A 30 6.95 10.28 -11.37
C ALA A 30 7.14 11.79 -11.68
N VAL A 31 7.11 12.22 -12.93
CA VAL A 31 7.41 13.59 -13.33
C VAL A 31 6.57 14.61 -12.54
N ALA A 32 5.26 14.44 -12.49
CA ALA A 32 4.37 15.34 -11.75
C ALA A 32 4.65 15.37 -10.23
N LEU A 33 5.21 14.32 -9.66
CA LEU A 33 5.63 14.28 -8.26
C LEU A 33 6.99 14.95 -8.05
N ILE A 34 7.90 14.79 -9.01
CA ILE A 34 9.21 15.47 -9.02
C ILE A 34 8.99 16.99 -9.09
N ASP A 35 8.10 17.44 -9.95
CA ASP A 35 7.73 18.87 -10.07
C ASP A 35 7.10 19.42 -8.77
N LYS A 36 6.49 18.55 -7.96
CA LYS A 36 5.96 18.86 -6.61
C LYS A 36 6.99 18.73 -5.49
N GLY A 37 8.24 18.40 -5.82
CA GLY A 37 9.34 18.33 -4.85
C GLY A 37 9.77 16.92 -4.41
N LEU A 38 9.28 15.85 -5.07
CA LEU A 38 9.81 14.51 -4.83
C LEU A 38 11.26 14.44 -5.32
N ILE A 39 12.14 13.97 -4.47
CA ILE A 39 13.56 13.79 -4.78
C ILE A 39 13.75 12.42 -5.41
N TRP A 40 13.99 12.39 -6.71
CA TRP A 40 14.19 11.15 -7.45
C TRP A 40 15.46 10.43 -7.01
N ARG A 41 15.38 9.11 -6.97
CA ARG A 41 16.50 8.17 -6.84
C ARG A 41 16.37 7.10 -7.90
N ASP A 42 17.48 6.58 -8.40
CA ASP A 42 17.45 5.63 -9.51
C ASP A 42 17.14 4.20 -9.05
N THR A 43 17.45 3.87 -7.79
CA THR A 43 17.21 2.53 -7.24
C THR A 43 16.40 2.55 -5.94
N PRO A 44 15.68 1.44 -5.62
CA PRO A 44 15.07 1.22 -4.31
C PRO A 44 16.07 1.32 -3.15
N ARG A 45 17.31 0.84 -3.35
CA ARG A 45 18.41 0.94 -2.40
C ARG A 45 18.72 2.39 -2.02
N GLU A 46 18.84 3.27 -3.02
CA GLU A 46 19.14 4.68 -2.77
C GLU A 46 18.00 5.41 -2.04
N VAL A 47 16.74 5.02 -2.30
CA VAL A 47 15.61 5.54 -1.54
C VAL A 47 15.67 5.07 -0.09
N ALA A 48 15.92 3.79 0.14
CA ALA A 48 16.00 3.22 1.48
C ALA A 48 17.19 3.79 2.30
N ALA A 49 18.33 4.01 1.65
CA ALA A 49 19.49 4.61 2.30
C ALA A 49 19.30 6.08 2.70
N ALA A 50 18.34 6.78 2.10
CA ALA A 50 18.12 8.22 2.30
C ALA A 50 16.93 8.53 3.25
N ALA A 51 16.22 7.51 3.78
CA ALA A 51 14.97 7.71 4.49
C ALA A 51 14.90 6.86 5.78
N ASP A 52 14.36 7.45 6.84
CA ASP A 52 14.08 6.74 8.10
C ASP A 52 12.84 5.84 7.98
N VAL A 53 11.90 6.21 7.11
CA VAL A 53 10.68 5.44 6.83
C VAL A 53 10.55 5.18 5.35
N VAL A 54 10.46 3.91 4.99
CA VAL A 54 10.40 3.43 3.61
C VAL A 54 9.00 2.89 3.32
N PHE A 55 8.37 3.37 2.25
CA PHE A 55 7.06 2.87 1.78
C PHE A 55 7.20 2.13 0.45
N SER A 56 6.47 1.02 0.31
CA SER A 56 6.23 0.36 -0.97
C SER A 56 4.73 0.21 -1.25
N MET A 57 4.38 0.31 -2.55
CA MET A 57 3.03 0.09 -3.07
C MET A 57 3.16 -0.52 -4.46
N VAL A 58 3.23 -1.83 -4.53
CA VAL A 58 3.47 -2.62 -5.74
C VAL A 58 2.33 -3.60 -6.00
N ALA A 59 2.31 -4.24 -7.18
CA ALA A 59 1.13 -4.94 -7.66
C ALA A 59 0.97 -6.37 -7.11
N ASP A 60 2.07 -7.06 -6.80
CA ASP A 60 2.08 -8.48 -6.47
C ASP A 60 3.37 -8.91 -5.74
N ASP A 61 3.43 -10.19 -5.34
CA ASP A 61 4.59 -10.79 -4.66
C ASP A 61 5.87 -10.70 -5.50
N ALA A 62 5.78 -10.86 -6.81
CA ALA A 62 6.95 -10.79 -7.69
C ALA A 62 7.51 -9.37 -7.76
N ALA A 63 6.63 -8.37 -7.83
CA ALA A 63 7.01 -6.97 -7.79
C ALA A 63 7.58 -6.58 -6.42
N LEU A 64 7.03 -7.12 -5.31
CA LEU A 64 7.56 -6.91 -3.98
C LEU A 64 8.97 -7.50 -3.86
N ALA A 65 9.19 -8.73 -4.31
CA ALA A 65 10.50 -9.34 -4.33
C ALA A 65 11.50 -8.52 -5.18
N ALA A 66 11.08 -8.04 -6.35
CA ALA A 66 11.93 -7.25 -7.24
C ALA A 66 12.37 -5.90 -6.65
N VAL A 67 11.52 -5.24 -5.86
CA VAL A 67 11.90 -3.94 -5.24
C VAL A 67 12.63 -4.11 -3.92
N THR A 68 12.49 -5.26 -3.25
CA THR A 68 13.10 -5.48 -1.94
C THR A 68 14.46 -6.17 -2.02
N SER A 69 14.65 -7.08 -2.97
CA SER A 69 15.79 -7.97 -3.04
C SER A 69 16.88 -7.52 -4.03
N GLY A 70 18.06 -8.14 -3.95
CA GLY A 70 19.18 -7.86 -4.84
C GLY A 70 20.01 -6.62 -4.44
N PRO A 71 21.07 -6.31 -5.22
CA PRO A 71 22.02 -5.24 -4.87
C PRO A 71 21.40 -3.83 -4.90
N ASP A 72 20.35 -3.63 -5.68
CA ASP A 72 19.64 -2.35 -5.82
C ASP A 72 18.29 -2.34 -5.08
N GLY A 73 17.95 -3.41 -4.35
CA GLY A 73 16.72 -3.54 -3.59
C GLY A 73 16.71 -2.75 -2.28
N ILE A 74 15.53 -2.60 -1.70
CA ILE A 74 15.31 -1.92 -0.41
C ILE A 74 16.25 -2.47 0.67
N LEU A 75 16.35 -3.80 0.79
CA LEU A 75 17.12 -4.46 1.83
C LEU A 75 18.61 -4.09 1.81
N ALA A 76 19.17 -3.84 0.61
CA ALA A 76 20.56 -3.43 0.46
C ALA A 76 20.84 -1.99 0.93
N GLY A 77 19.82 -1.15 1.04
CA GLY A 77 19.94 0.24 1.49
C GLY A 77 19.31 0.51 2.87
N LEU A 78 18.54 -0.44 3.40
CA LEU A 78 17.77 -0.26 4.63
C LEU A 78 18.70 -0.10 5.84
N GLN A 79 18.53 0.98 6.58
CA GLN A 79 19.37 1.27 7.73
C GLN A 79 18.85 0.59 9.01
N PRO A 80 19.72 0.17 9.94
CA PRO A 80 19.28 -0.27 11.26
C PRO A 80 18.44 0.81 11.94
N GLY A 81 17.34 0.40 12.56
CA GLY A 81 16.37 1.30 13.17
C GLY A 81 15.33 1.90 12.21
N ALA A 82 15.48 1.73 10.90
CA ALA A 82 14.50 2.19 9.92
C ALA A 82 13.17 1.44 10.04
N LEU A 83 12.09 2.11 9.63
CA LEU A 83 10.75 1.53 9.52
C LEU A 83 10.42 1.26 8.04
N TYR A 84 10.07 0.02 7.73
CA TYR A 84 9.55 -0.33 6.40
C TYR A 84 8.04 -0.59 6.48
N VAL A 85 7.28 0.15 5.68
CA VAL A 85 5.82 0.08 5.57
C VAL A 85 5.46 -0.43 4.18
N ASP A 86 4.99 -1.66 4.09
CA ASP A 86 4.49 -2.21 2.82
C ASP A 86 2.97 -2.05 2.75
N MET A 87 2.51 -1.23 1.80
CA MET A 87 1.08 -0.99 1.57
C MET A 87 0.53 -1.82 0.40
N SER A 88 1.33 -2.72 -0.15
CA SER A 88 0.94 -3.59 -1.25
C SER A 88 -0.04 -4.67 -0.79
N THR A 89 -0.98 -5.05 -1.65
CA THR A 89 -1.78 -6.26 -1.46
C THR A 89 -1.03 -7.46 -2.03
N VAL A 90 -0.35 -8.17 -1.16
CA VAL A 90 0.50 -9.34 -1.47
C VAL A 90 0.10 -10.53 -0.60
N SER A 91 0.71 -11.70 -0.83
CA SER A 91 0.43 -12.84 0.01
C SER A 91 0.90 -12.62 1.46
N PRO A 92 0.10 -12.99 2.47
CA PRO A 92 0.52 -12.88 3.88
C PRO A 92 1.79 -13.68 4.20
N GLY A 93 2.07 -14.74 3.42
CA GLY A 93 3.29 -15.54 3.51
C GLY A 93 4.53 -14.73 3.12
N ALA A 94 4.48 -14.07 1.96
CA ALA A 94 5.58 -13.22 1.46
C ALA A 94 5.87 -12.07 2.44
N SER A 95 4.84 -11.41 2.97
CA SER A 95 5.00 -10.34 3.95
C SER A 95 5.67 -10.83 5.24
N ARG A 96 5.25 -11.97 5.78
CA ARG A 96 5.86 -12.55 6.98
C ARG A 96 7.33 -12.91 6.76
N GLU A 97 7.66 -13.48 5.61
CA GLU A 97 9.05 -13.82 5.30
C GLU A 97 9.90 -12.55 5.17
N LEU A 98 9.42 -11.57 4.42
CA LEU A 98 10.11 -10.29 4.28
C LEU A 98 10.31 -9.59 5.63
N SER A 99 9.32 -9.66 6.53
CA SER A 99 9.43 -9.06 7.87
C SER A 99 10.54 -9.69 8.72
N ARG A 100 10.81 -11.00 8.54
CA ARG A 100 11.95 -11.66 9.23
C ARG A 100 13.27 -11.16 8.70
N VAL A 101 13.39 -11.01 7.37
CA VAL A 101 14.61 -10.51 6.73
C VAL A 101 14.88 -9.06 7.14
N VAL A 102 13.86 -8.19 7.11
CA VAL A 102 13.95 -6.79 7.57
C VAL A 102 14.41 -6.72 9.03
N ARG A 103 13.86 -7.56 9.89
CA ARG A 103 14.25 -7.62 11.31
C ARG A 103 15.69 -8.09 11.48
N SER A 104 16.16 -9.05 10.69
CA SER A 104 17.56 -9.51 10.71
C SER A 104 18.52 -8.42 10.28
N ALA A 105 18.08 -7.44 9.48
CA ALA A 105 18.82 -6.25 9.12
C ALA A 105 18.76 -5.13 10.19
N GLY A 106 18.13 -5.39 11.34
CA GLY A 106 18.00 -4.42 12.43
C GLY A 106 16.92 -3.36 12.23
N ALA A 107 16.02 -3.55 11.26
CA ALA A 107 14.91 -2.64 10.96
C ALA A 107 13.57 -3.24 11.40
N THR A 108 12.51 -2.43 11.37
CA THR A 108 11.14 -2.85 11.68
C THR A 108 10.29 -2.84 10.42
N MET A 109 9.41 -3.82 10.26
CA MET A 109 8.44 -3.85 9.15
C MET A 109 7.01 -3.95 9.67
N VAL A 110 6.10 -3.24 8.99
CA VAL A 110 4.66 -3.43 9.08
C VAL A 110 4.08 -3.64 7.67
N ASP A 111 3.10 -4.53 7.54
CA ASP A 111 2.21 -4.57 6.40
C ASP A 111 1.02 -3.65 6.68
N ALA A 112 0.67 -2.82 5.71
CA ALA A 112 -0.36 -1.80 5.87
C ALA A 112 -1.23 -1.69 4.60
N PRO A 113 -1.84 -2.80 4.14
CA PRO A 113 -2.76 -2.74 3.02
C PRO A 113 -3.92 -1.78 3.32
N ALA A 114 -4.52 -1.23 2.25
CA ALA A 114 -5.51 -0.18 2.38
C ALA A 114 -6.70 -0.38 1.44
N SER A 115 -7.89 -0.17 1.97
CA SER A 115 -9.15 -0.17 1.24
C SER A 115 -9.64 1.25 0.98
N GLY A 116 -10.27 1.50 -0.20
CA GLY A 116 -10.87 2.78 -0.57
C GLY A 116 -10.59 3.26 -2.00
N GLY A 117 -9.63 2.65 -2.69
CA GLY A 117 -9.30 2.97 -4.08
C GLY A 117 -8.58 4.32 -4.28
N VAL A 118 -8.45 4.74 -5.54
CA VAL A 118 -7.63 5.90 -5.93
C VAL A 118 -8.16 7.20 -5.32
N LEU A 119 -9.47 7.43 -5.35
CA LEU A 119 -10.08 8.64 -4.79
C LEU A 119 -9.80 8.77 -3.29
N ALA A 120 -9.91 7.68 -2.54
CA ALA A 120 -9.60 7.69 -1.12
C ALA A 120 -8.09 7.91 -0.85
N ALA A 121 -7.21 7.41 -1.73
CA ALA A 121 -5.78 7.71 -1.65
C ALA A 121 -5.48 9.20 -1.91
N GLU A 122 -6.17 9.83 -2.85
CA GLU A 122 -6.05 11.26 -3.16
C GLU A 122 -6.57 12.14 -2.01
N THR A 123 -7.71 11.78 -1.44
CA THR A 123 -8.35 12.55 -0.37
C THR A 123 -7.82 12.23 1.03
N GLY A 124 -7.07 11.13 1.20
CA GLY A 124 -6.54 10.69 2.49
C GLY A 124 -7.59 10.07 3.39
N THR A 125 -8.54 9.37 2.78
CA THR A 125 -9.66 8.73 3.48
C THR A 125 -9.60 7.20 3.41
N LEU A 126 -8.42 6.63 3.14
CA LEU A 126 -8.22 5.19 3.14
C LEU A 126 -8.53 4.57 4.52
N ALA A 127 -9.04 3.35 4.51
CA ALA A 127 -9.04 2.47 5.67
C ALA A 127 -7.81 1.58 5.61
N ILE A 128 -6.90 1.70 6.58
CA ILE A 128 -5.60 1.04 6.57
C ILE A 128 -5.55 0.00 7.69
N MET A 129 -5.22 -1.24 7.35
CA MET A 129 -5.14 -2.38 8.26
C MET A 129 -3.67 -2.73 8.49
N VAL A 130 -3.19 -2.54 9.71
CA VAL A 130 -1.76 -2.67 10.01
C VAL A 130 -1.47 -4.00 10.71
N GLY A 131 -0.62 -4.82 10.07
CA GLY A 131 0.00 -5.99 10.66
C GLY A 131 1.45 -5.73 11.03
N GLY A 132 1.84 -6.07 12.27
CA GLY A 132 3.20 -5.86 12.76
C GLY A 132 3.26 -5.86 14.27
N THR A 133 4.43 -5.55 14.84
CA THR A 133 4.54 -5.34 16.28
C THR A 133 3.83 -4.06 16.70
N GLU A 134 3.34 -4.00 17.95
CA GLU A 134 2.74 -2.78 18.50
C GLU A 134 3.68 -1.57 18.36
N ALA A 135 4.97 -1.74 18.61
CA ALA A 135 5.96 -0.69 18.45
C ALA A 135 6.09 -0.22 16.99
N GLY A 136 6.07 -1.16 16.02
CA GLY A 136 6.08 -0.85 14.59
C GLY A 136 4.83 -0.11 14.16
N TYR A 137 3.65 -0.54 14.62
CA TYR A 137 2.39 0.17 14.39
C TYR A 137 2.46 1.61 14.91
N ARG A 138 2.87 1.81 16.18
CA ARG A 138 2.97 3.15 16.78
C ARG A 138 3.94 4.07 16.02
N ALA A 139 5.05 3.51 15.54
CA ALA A 139 6.00 4.26 14.73
C ALA A 139 5.43 4.68 13.35
N ALA A 140 4.55 3.86 12.75
CA ALA A 140 3.92 4.13 11.47
C ALA A 140 2.69 5.04 11.56
N GLU A 141 1.95 5.00 12.68
CA GLU A 141 0.59 5.51 12.85
C GLU A 141 0.44 6.98 12.39
N ALA A 142 1.35 7.86 12.82
CA ALA A 142 1.27 9.28 12.47
C ALA A 142 1.42 9.57 10.97
N LEU A 143 2.18 8.74 10.25
CA LEU A 143 2.31 8.85 8.79
C LEU A 143 1.12 8.22 8.09
N LEU A 144 0.63 7.08 8.58
CA LEU A 144 -0.52 6.39 8.01
C LEU A 144 -1.80 7.21 8.17
N LEU A 145 -2.00 7.94 9.26
CA LEU A 145 -3.12 8.87 9.48
C LEU A 145 -3.12 10.07 8.51
N ARG A 146 -2.04 10.31 7.78
CA ARG A 146 -2.04 11.29 6.67
C ARG A 146 -2.56 10.69 5.37
N LEU A 147 -2.57 9.37 5.26
CA LEU A 147 -2.97 8.62 4.07
C LEU A 147 -4.39 8.06 4.19
N GLY A 148 -4.86 7.86 5.40
CA GLY A 148 -6.17 7.30 5.69
C GLY A 148 -6.87 7.97 6.87
N SER A 149 -8.19 7.88 6.87
CA SER A 149 -9.04 8.36 7.98
C SER A 149 -9.16 7.32 9.10
N THR A 150 -8.88 6.05 8.78
CA THR A 150 -8.92 4.94 9.74
C THR A 150 -7.64 4.12 9.62
N VAL A 151 -6.93 3.95 10.72
CA VAL A 151 -5.71 3.14 10.81
C VAL A 151 -5.88 2.20 11.99
N THR A 152 -5.92 0.89 11.72
CA THR A 152 -6.22 -0.12 12.74
C THR A 152 -5.09 -1.14 12.84
N HIS A 153 -4.55 -1.33 14.03
CA HIS A 153 -3.63 -2.43 14.32
C HIS A 153 -4.42 -3.73 14.47
N VAL A 154 -4.19 -4.68 13.57
CA VAL A 154 -4.96 -5.94 13.53
C VAL A 154 -4.18 -7.15 14.04
N GLY A 155 -2.91 -6.97 14.40
CA GLY A 155 -2.06 -8.01 14.97
C GLY A 155 -0.67 -8.11 14.34
N GLY A 156 -0.06 -9.29 14.33
CA GLY A 156 1.30 -9.51 13.82
C GLY A 156 1.42 -9.36 12.30
N ASN A 157 2.67 -9.35 11.79
CA ASN A 157 2.95 -9.26 10.36
C ASN A 157 2.16 -10.28 9.53
N GLY A 158 1.57 -9.81 8.45
CA GLY A 158 0.69 -10.54 7.54
C GLY A 158 -0.78 -10.57 7.96
N GLN A 159 -1.15 -10.12 9.17
CA GLN A 159 -2.56 -10.09 9.59
C GLN A 159 -3.33 -8.93 8.98
N GLY A 160 -2.68 -7.79 8.69
CA GLY A 160 -3.26 -6.72 7.90
C GLY A 160 -3.71 -7.23 6.53
N LEU A 161 -2.84 -7.97 5.86
CA LEU A 161 -3.12 -8.60 4.56
C LEU A 161 -4.22 -9.67 4.62
N VAL A 162 -4.26 -10.49 5.69
CA VAL A 162 -5.36 -11.46 5.87
C VAL A 162 -6.70 -10.75 5.94
N LEU A 163 -6.80 -9.65 6.70
CA LEU A 163 -8.02 -8.87 6.79
C LEU A 163 -8.38 -8.21 5.47
N ASP A 164 -7.40 -7.61 4.77
CA ASP A 164 -7.62 -7.00 3.45
C ASP A 164 -8.16 -8.03 2.43
N LEU A 165 -7.56 -9.22 2.37
CA LEU A 165 -8.01 -10.30 1.49
C LEU A 165 -9.41 -10.78 1.84
N ALA A 166 -9.75 -10.88 3.13
CA ALA A 166 -11.09 -11.25 3.57
C ALA A 166 -12.15 -10.22 3.15
N LEU A 167 -11.83 -8.92 3.27
CA LEU A 167 -12.69 -7.82 2.80
C LEU A 167 -12.83 -7.84 1.28
N ASN A 168 -11.76 -8.09 0.54
CA ASN A 168 -11.79 -8.18 -0.92
C ASN A 168 -12.65 -9.35 -1.40
N ILE A 169 -12.57 -10.52 -0.77
CA ILE A 169 -13.45 -11.66 -1.06
C ILE A 169 -14.91 -11.30 -0.80
N SER A 170 -15.21 -10.68 0.34
CA SER A 170 -16.56 -10.24 0.68
C SER A 170 -17.11 -9.26 -0.35
N THR A 171 -16.31 -8.26 -0.73
CA THR A 171 -16.69 -7.26 -1.74
C THR A 171 -16.96 -7.91 -3.10
N ALA A 172 -16.10 -8.81 -3.55
CA ALA A 172 -16.27 -9.51 -4.82
C ALA A 172 -17.57 -10.35 -4.83
N ALA A 173 -17.84 -11.07 -3.74
CA ALA A 173 -19.06 -11.85 -3.62
C ALA A 173 -20.32 -10.97 -3.63
N GLN A 174 -20.31 -9.83 -2.95
CA GLN A 174 -21.42 -8.88 -2.95
C GLN A 174 -21.68 -8.26 -4.34
N MET A 175 -20.60 -7.87 -5.05
CA MET A 175 -20.69 -7.34 -6.40
C MET A 175 -21.28 -8.37 -7.37
N LEU A 176 -20.87 -9.64 -7.26
CA LEU A 176 -21.39 -10.72 -8.08
C LEU A 176 -22.88 -10.95 -7.79
N ALA A 177 -23.25 -11.07 -6.52
CA ALA A 177 -24.65 -11.27 -6.12
C ALA A 177 -25.56 -10.09 -6.55
N PHE A 178 -25.05 -8.87 -6.46
CA PHE A 178 -25.76 -7.67 -6.94
C PHE A 178 -25.98 -7.73 -8.46
N HIS A 179 -24.95 -8.11 -9.22
CA HIS A 179 -25.05 -8.23 -10.68
C HIS A 179 -26.06 -9.31 -11.10
N GLU A 180 -26.05 -10.48 -10.44
CA GLU A 180 -27.04 -11.55 -10.68
C GLU A 180 -28.45 -11.08 -10.36
N GLY A 181 -28.63 -10.31 -9.27
CA GLY A 181 -29.93 -9.74 -8.91
C GLY A 181 -30.48 -8.76 -9.96
N ILE A 182 -29.63 -7.87 -10.48
CA ILE A 182 -30.01 -6.97 -11.58
C ILE A 182 -30.37 -7.75 -12.85
N THR A 183 -29.58 -8.77 -13.18
CA THR A 183 -29.82 -9.62 -14.34
C THR A 183 -31.18 -10.33 -14.24
N LEU A 184 -31.52 -10.89 -13.08
CA LEU A 184 -32.80 -11.51 -12.81
C LEU A 184 -33.97 -10.52 -12.97
N ALA A 185 -33.83 -9.31 -12.42
CA ALA A 185 -34.82 -8.25 -12.53
C ALA A 185 -35.06 -7.85 -14.00
N ALA A 186 -34.00 -7.70 -14.79
CA ALA A 186 -34.07 -7.39 -16.21
C ALA A 186 -34.80 -8.47 -17.01
N HIS A 187 -34.52 -9.75 -16.74
CA HIS A 187 -35.24 -10.86 -17.34
C HIS A 187 -36.74 -10.89 -16.94
N GLY A 188 -37.05 -10.37 -15.76
CA GLY A 188 -38.41 -10.17 -15.31
C GLY A 188 -39.13 -8.94 -15.91
N GLY A 189 -38.48 -8.21 -16.83
CA GLY A 189 -39.03 -7.05 -17.53
C GLY A 189 -38.86 -5.72 -16.79
N ILE A 190 -38.05 -5.66 -15.73
CA ILE A 190 -37.75 -4.41 -15.02
C ILE A 190 -36.63 -3.68 -15.77
N ASP A 191 -36.81 -2.39 -16.04
CA ASP A 191 -35.77 -1.55 -16.67
C ASP A 191 -34.54 -1.47 -15.78
N PRO A 192 -33.34 -1.84 -16.28
CA PRO A 192 -32.10 -1.79 -15.52
C PRO A 192 -31.79 -0.42 -14.89
N THR A 193 -32.26 0.68 -15.47
CA THR A 193 -32.09 2.02 -14.93
C THR A 193 -32.81 2.26 -13.60
N VAL A 194 -33.79 1.45 -13.28
CA VAL A 194 -34.55 1.48 -12.03
C VAL A 194 -33.79 0.75 -10.91
N THR A 195 -32.96 -0.22 -11.28
CA THR A 195 -32.22 -1.07 -10.32
C THR A 195 -30.80 -0.58 -10.07
N ALA A 196 -30.27 0.31 -10.91
CA ALA A 196 -28.93 0.89 -10.71
C ALA A 196 -28.99 1.99 -9.63
N PRO A 197 -28.09 2.00 -8.65
CA PRO A 197 -27.98 3.13 -7.74
C PRO A 197 -27.60 4.41 -8.53
N ARG A 198 -28.25 5.50 -8.22
CA ARG A 198 -27.96 6.83 -8.78
C ARG A 198 -26.71 7.41 -8.16
#